data_e5586028ff196896ba390d865462e9bf
#
_entry.id   e5586028ff196896ba390d865462e9bf
#
_cell.length_a   1.000
_cell.length_b   1.000
_cell.length_c   1.000
_cell.angle_alpha   90.00
_cell.angle_beta   90.00
_cell.angle_gamma   90.00
#
_symmetry.space_group_name_H-M   'P 1'
#
loop_
_entity.id
_entity.type
_entity.pdbx_description
1 polymer ?
#
loop_
_entity_poly.entity_id
_entity_poly.type
_entity_poly.pdbx_seq_one_letter_code
_entity_poly.pdbx_strand_id
1 'polypeptide(L)'
;MVLWFTGQPGSGKTTLTNRFIDDKLIGFMKIHPVRIVHIDGDDLRDIVDNKDYSEKGRRENITLAMNLARFMDNKGFTVIVSLVSPYRDLREELKMERNITEFYLHTTEIRGKEDYFVENYEPPLHNFVDIDTNKPIEECVDEILIVYREMARVA
;
A
#
# COMPACT_ATOMS: atom_id res chain seq x y z
N MET A 1 -1.12 7.39 -10.83
CA MET A 1 -1.26 7.66 -9.38
C MET A 1 -1.04 6.36 -8.62
N VAL A 2 -0.17 6.37 -7.60
CA VAL A 2 0.14 5.18 -6.77
C VAL A 2 -0.14 5.47 -5.30
N LEU A 3 -0.93 4.61 -4.67
CA LEU A 3 -1.17 4.58 -3.23
C LEU A 3 -0.43 3.37 -2.67
N TRP A 4 0.64 3.61 -1.92
CA TRP A 4 1.52 2.58 -1.37
C TRP A 4 1.28 2.37 0.12
N PHE A 5 0.70 1.24 0.48
CA PHE A 5 0.38 0.88 1.87
C PHE A 5 1.46 -0.01 2.44
N THR A 6 2.12 0.45 3.50
CA THR A 6 3.17 -0.28 4.23
C THR A 6 2.80 -0.46 5.70
N GLY A 7 3.38 -1.44 6.34
CA GLY A 7 3.17 -1.76 7.77
C GLY A 7 3.47 -3.22 8.05
N GLN A 8 3.60 -3.57 9.33
CA GLN A 8 3.82 -4.94 9.77
C GLN A 8 2.71 -5.89 9.32
N PRO A 9 2.96 -7.21 9.25
CA PRO A 9 1.89 -8.20 9.12
C PRO A 9 0.81 -7.98 10.20
N GLY A 10 -0.46 -8.08 9.81
CA GLY A 10 -1.58 -7.81 10.74
C GLY A 10 -1.91 -6.34 10.97
N SER A 11 -1.20 -5.38 10.37
CA SER A 11 -1.54 -3.95 10.48
C SER A 11 -2.84 -3.56 9.75
N GLY A 12 -3.42 -4.45 8.96
CA GLY A 12 -4.71 -4.22 8.30
C GLY A 12 -4.62 -3.76 6.84
N LYS A 13 -3.44 -3.81 6.21
CA LYS A 13 -3.23 -3.32 4.83
C LYS A 13 -4.24 -3.87 3.83
N THR A 14 -4.26 -5.18 3.63
CA THR A 14 -5.15 -5.83 2.65
C THR A 14 -6.62 -5.59 2.97
N THR A 15 -7.01 -5.69 4.25
CA THR A 15 -8.39 -5.43 4.67
C THR A 15 -8.81 -4.00 4.35
N LEU A 16 -7.96 -3.03 4.69
CA LEU A 16 -8.27 -1.62 4.50
C LEU A 16 -8.27 -1.22 3.02
N THR A 17 -7.32 -1.74 2.23
CA THR A 17 -7.28 -1.48 0.79
C THR A 17 -8.47 -2.07 0.06
N ASN A 18 -8.88 -3.30 0.38
CA ASN A 18 -10.07 -3.91 -0.20
C ASN A 18 -11.33 -3.10 0.14
N ARG A 19 -11.51 -2.72 1.41
CA ARG A 19 -12.63 -1.87 1.82
C ARG A 19 -12.64 -0.52 1.10
N PHE A 20 -11.50 0.12 0.95
CA PHE A 20 -11.38 1.38 0.22
C PHE A 20 -11.76 1.22 -1.26
N ILE A 21 -11.31 0.14 -1.91
CA ILE A 21 -11.65 -0.15 -3.30
C ILE A 21 -13.16 -0.38 -3.44
N ASP A 22 -13.72 -1.29 -2.64
CA ASP A 22 -15.11 -1.74 -2.78
C ASP A 22 -16.12 -0.63 -2.43
N ASP A 23 -15.89 0.06 -1.33
CA ASP A 23 -16.87 1.03 -0.80
C ASP A 23 -16.74 2.42 -1.43
N LYS A 24 -15.54 2.84 -1.78
CA LYS A 24 -15.29 4.22 -2.20
C LYS A 24 -14.92 4.34 -3.67
N LEU A 25 -13.99 3.53 -4.17
CA LEU A 25 -13.51 3.67 -5.54
C LEU A 25 -14.49 3.11 -6.57
N ILE A 26 -15.14 1.98 -6.33
CA ILE A 26 -16.14 1.41 -7.26
C ILE A 26 -17.32 2.36 -7.43
N GLY A 27 -17.76 3.01 -6.36
CA GLY A 27 -18.79 4.05 -6.44
C GLY A 27 -18.36 5.24 -7.30
N PHE A 28 -17.11 5.66 -7.17
CA PHE A 28 -16.54 6.76 -7.93
C PHE A 28 -16.34 6.41 -9.42
N MET A 29 -16.01 5.17 -9.74
CA MET A 29 -15.87 4.67 -11.12
C MET A 29 -17.15 4.78 -11.95
N LYS A 30 -18.31 4.75 -11.32
CA LYS A 30 -19.60 4.93 -12.03
C LYS A 30 -19.78 6.34 -12.61
N ILE A 31 -19.07 7.31 -12.04
CA ILE A 31 -19.14 8.72 -12.43
C ILE A 31 -17.93 9.11 -13.26
N HIS A 32 -16.77 8.53 -12.95
CA HIS A 32 -15.49 8.80 -13.60
C HIS A 32 -14.82 7.48 -14.02
N PRO A 33 -14.44 7.29 -15.28
CA PRO A 33 -13.80 6.06 -15.76
C PRO A 33 -12.38 5.95 -15.23
N VAL A 34 -12.24 5.52 -13.97
CA VAL A 34 -10.95 5.25 -13.33
C VAL A 34 -10.60 3.77 -13.54
N ARG A 35 -9.37 3.52 -13.97
CA ARG A 35 -8.83 2.16 -14.06
C ARG A 35 -8.06 1.89 -12.77
N ILE A 36 -8.43 0.85 -12.03
CA ILE A 36 -7.81 0.49 -10.75
C ILE A 36 -7.11 -0.85 -10.89
N VAL A 37 -5.93 -0.95 -10.29
CA VAL A 37 -5.23 -2.21 -10.07
C VAL A 37 -4.77 -2.29 -8.62
N HIS A 38 -4.97 -3.44 -7.98
CA HIS A 38 -4.46 -3.74 -6.66
C HIS A 38 -3.30 -4.74 -6.77
N ILE A 39 -2.17 -4.39 -6.22
CA ILE A 39 -0.97 -5.23 -6.11
C ILE A 39 -0.82 -5.60 -4.63
N ASP A 40 -1.23 -6.81 -4.28
CA ASP A 40 -1.02 -7.37 -2.94
C ASP A 40 0.28 -8.16 -2.88
N GLY A 41 1.00 -8.05 -1.77
CA GLY A 41 2.33 -8.65 -1.63
C GLY A 41 2.33 -10.17 -1.62
N ASP A 42 1.30 -10.78 -1.06
CA ASP A 42 1.18 -12.25 -0.99
C ASP A 42 0.78 -12.81 -2.37
N ASP A 43 -0.19 -12.17 -3.04
CA ASP A 43 -0.58 -12.53 -4.41
C ASP A 43 0.62 -12.43 -5.37
N LEU A 44 1.43 -11.38 -5.22
CA LEU A 44 2.61 -11.20 -6.06
C LEU A 44 3.65 -12.29 -5.84
N ARG A 45 3.86 -12.71 -4.57
CA ARG A 45 4.75 -13.82 -4.24
C ARG A 45 4.29 -15.13 -4.85
N ASP A 46 2.99 -15.40 -4.83
CA ASP A 46 2.40 -16.61 -5.39
C ASP A 46 2.58 -16.66 -6.90
N ILE A 47 2.39 -15.54 -7.61
CA ILE A 47 2.56 -15.47 -9.07
C ILE A 47 3.99 -15.78 -9.51
N VAL A 48 5.00 -15.30 -8.76
CA VAL A 48 6.42 -15.48 -9.10
C VAL A 48 7.11 -16.62 -8.34
N ASP A 49 6.34 -17.37 -7.54
CA ASP A 49 6.83 -18.46 -6.66
C ASP A 49 7.99 -18.03 -5.74
N ASN A 50 7.94 -16.80 -5.26
CA ASN A 50 8.95 -16.26 -4.33
C ASN A 50 8.59 -16.62 -2.88
N LYS A 51 9.18 -17.68 -2.36
CA LYS A 51 9.05 -18.12 -0.97
C LYS A 51 10.22 -17.69 -0.07
N ASP A 52 11.12 -16.86 -0.60
CA ASP A 52 12.25 -16.33 0.14
C ASP A 52 11.84 -15.12 0.96
N TYR A 53 11.81 -15.28 2.29
CA TYR A 53 11.53 -14.23 3.28
C TYR A 53 12.81 -13.63 3.88
N SER A 54 13.98 -13.95 3.35
CA SER A 54 15.22 -13.24 3.65
C SER A 54 15.15 -11.79 3.19
N GLU A 55 16.09 -10.96 3.62
CA GLU A 55 16.20 -9.59 3.13
C GLU A 55 16.27 -9.54 1.60
N LYS A 56 17.05 -10.42 0.98
CA LYS A 56 17.17 -10.50 -0.48
C LYS A 56 15.82 -10.78 -1.14
N GLY A 57 15.13 -11.83 -0.73
CA GLY A 57 13.85 -12.20 -1.31
C GLY A 57 12.76 -11.17 -1.09
N ARG A 58 12.79 -10.48 0.06
CA ARG A 58 11.89 -9.34 0.34
C ARG A 58 12.19 -8.15 -0.57
N ARG A 59 13.46 -7.78 -0.74
CA ARG A 59 13.85 -6.68 -1.64
C ARG A 59 13.47 -6.98 -3.09
N GLU A 60 13.66 -8.20 -3.55
CA GLU A 60 13.25 -8.64 -4.90
C GLU A 60 11.73 -8.47 -5.09
N ASN A 61 10.92 -8.91 -4.13
CA ASN A 61 9.47 -8.78 -4.21
C ASN A 61 9.00 -7.31 -4.19
N ILE A 62 9.62 -6.47 -3.34
CA ILE A 62 9.32 -5.04 -3.26
C ILE A 62 9.70 -4.35 -4.59
N THR A 63 10.87 -4.63 -5.12
CA THR A 63 11.34 -4.06 -6.39
C THR A 63 10.43 -4.45 -7.55
N LEU A 64 9.96 -5.70 -7.58
CA LEU A 64 8.96 -6.14 -8.56
C LEU A 64 7.66 -5.35 -8.43
N ALA A 65 7.14 -5.19 -7.21
CA ALA A 65 5.94 -4.39 -6.97
C ALA A 65 6.12 -2.93 -7.40
N MET A 66 7.28 -2.32 -7.12
CA MET A 66 7.61 -0.96 -7.56
C MET A 66 7.59 -0.84 -9.08
N ASN A 67 8.22 -1.77 -9.79
CA ASN A 67 8.27 -1.77 -11.25
C ASN A 67 6.88 -1.96 -11.88
N LEU A 68 6.07 -2.85 -11.32
CA LEU A 68 4.69 -3.04 -11.76
C LEU A 68 3.85 -1.80 -11.49
N ALA A 69 3.99 -1.19 -10.32
CA ALA A 69 3.26 0.03 -9.99
C ALA A 69 3.61 1.18 -10.96
N ARG A 70 4.89 1.37 -11.27
CA ARG A 70 5.36 2.35 -12.26
C ARG A 70 4.78 2.08 -13.65
N PHE A 71 4.84 0.82 -14.08
CA PHE A 71 4.32 0.43 -15.38
C PHE A 71 2.82 0.72 -15.50
N MET A 72 2.03 0.35 -14.48
CA MET A 72 0.59 0.54 -14.49
C MET A 72 0.19 2.01 -14.36
N ASP A 73 0.91 2.78 -13.54
CA ASP A 73 0.71 4.24 -13.43
C ASP A 73 0.95 4.94 -14.78
N ASN A 74 2.02 4.57 -15.49
CA ASN A 74 2.32 5.07 -16.84
C ASN A 74 1.24 4.70 -17.87
N LYS A 75 0.43 3.67 -17.60
CA LYS A 75 -0.74 3.29 -18.41
C LYS A 75 -2.02 3.99 -17.99
N GLY A 76 -1.96 4.89 -17.03
CA GLY A 76 -3.10 5.67 -16.54
C GLY A 76 -3.98 4.94 -15.51
N PHE A 77 -3.44 3.93 -14.83
CA PHE A 77 -4.13 3.26 -13.74
C PHE A 77 -3.94 4.02 -12.42
N THR A 78 -4.95 3.96 -11.57
CA THR A 78 -4.78 4.17 -10.14
C THR A 78 -4.29 2.85 -9.54
N VAL A 79 -3.07 2.86 -9.03
CA VAL A 79 -2.40 1.66 -8.51
C VAL A 79 -2.46 1.69 -6.99
N ILE A 80 -3.01 0.64 -6.41
CA ILE A 80 -3.04 0.43 -4.96
C ILE A 80 -2.09 -0.72 -4.66
N VAL A 81 -1.11 -0.48 -3.77
CA VAL A 81 -0.11 -1.48 -3.40
C VAL A 81 -0.20 -1.75 -1.91
N SER A 82 -0.40 -3.00 -1.51
CA SER A 82 -0.40 -3.43 -0.11
C SER A 82 0.73 -4.45 0.14
N LEU A 83 1.79 -3.97 0.73
CA LEU A 83 3.00 -4.75 0.99
C LEU A 83 3.55 -4.41 2.38
N VAL A 84 4.19 -5.36 3.06
CA VAL A 84 4.93 -5.05 4.29
C VAL A 84 6.03 -4.03 4.01
N SER A 85 6.80 -4.19 2.95
CA SER A 85 7.87 -3.29 2.47
C SER A 85 8.69 -2.64 3.61
N PRO A 86 9.45 -3.44 4.38
CA PRO A 86 10.06 -2.97 5.63
C PRO A 86 11.25 -2.04 5.43
N TYR A 87 11.79 -1.94 4.23
CA TYR A 87 13.01 -1.19 3.94
C TYR A 87 12.69 0.24 3.49
N ARG A 88 13.07 1.21 4.31
CA ARG A 88 12.80 2.63 4.07
C ARG A 88 13.47 3.14 2.80
N ASP A 89 14.69 2.71 2.51
CA ASP A 89 15.43 3.12 1.32
C ASP A 89 14.66 2.89 0.02
N LEU A 90 14.01 1.74 -0.13
CA LEU A 90 13.19 1.44 -1.31
C LEU A 90 11.92 2.31 -1.36
N ARG A 91 11.29 2.56 -0.22
CA ARG A 91 10.11 3.42 -0.18
C ARG A 91 10.46 4.89 -0.45
N GLU A 92 11.61 5.37 0.06
CA GLU A 92 12.10 6.71 -0.26
C GLU A 92 12.45 6.86 -1.74
N GLU A 93 13.09 5.86 -2.37
CA GLU A 93 13.31 5.84 -3.81
C GLU A 93 11.99 5.98 -4.58
N LEU A 94 10.98 5.21 -4.18
CA LEU A 94 9.67 5.25 -4.81
C LEU A 94 9.01 6.64 -4.69
N LYS A 95 9.11 7.28 -3.53
CA LYS A 95 8.53 8.60 -3.27
C LYS A 95 9.21 9.76 -4.02
N MET A 96 10.39 9.54 -4.58
CA MET A 96 11.02 10.53 -5.48
C MET A 96 10.27 10.68 -6.81
N GLU A 97 9.41 9.75 -7.12
CA GLU A 97 8.56 9.79 -8.30
C GLU A 97 7.29 10.62 -8.05
N ARG A 98 6.73 11.16 -9.13
CA ARG A 98 5.49 11.96 -9.05
C ARG A 98 4.28 11.05 -8.83
N ASN A 99 3.26 11.57 -8.16
CA ASN A 99 1.96 10.93 -7.95
C ASN A 99 2.00 9.66 -7.10
N ILE A 100 2.93 9.58 -6.14
CA ILE A 100 3.03 8.48 -5.20
C ILE A 100 2.82 9.00 -3.78
N THR A 101 1.92 8.34 -3.04
CA THR A 101 1.69 8.62 -1.63
C THR A 101 1.87 7.33 -0.82
N GLU A 102 2.71 7.42 0.21
CA GLU A 102 2.95 6.36 1.18
C GLU A 102 1.95 6.46 2.32
N PHE A 103 1.24 5.37 2.60
CA PHE A 103 0.39 5.19 3.77
C PHE A 103 1.04 4.21 4.73
N TYR A 104 1.28 4.63 5.95
CA TYR A 104 1.85 3.80 7.00
C TYR A 104 0.76 3.34 7.96
N LEU A 105 0.50 2.03 7.97
CA LEU A 105 -0.48 1.41 8.85
C LEU A 105 0.19 0.81 10.07
N HIS A 106 -0.33 1.14 11.24
CA HIS A 106 0.13 0.57 12.51
C HIS A 106 -1.04 0.30 13.45
N THR A 107 -0.81 -0.58 14.41
CA THR A 107 -1.77 -0.94 15.45
C THR A 107 -1.03 -1.36 16.71
N THR A 108 -1.67 -1.17 17.85
CA THR A 108 -1.27 -1.76 19.14
C THR A 108 -2.09 -3.01 19.50
N GLU A 109 -3.10 -3.33 18.68
CA GLU A 109 -3.94 -4.51 18.88
C GLU A 109 -3.18 -5.80 18.56
N ILE A 110 -3.42 -6.84 19.36
CA ILE A 110 -2.91 -8.20 19.12
C ILE A 110 -3.85 -8.87 18.12
N ARG A 111 -3.36 -9.14 16.92
CA ARG A 111 -4.14 -9.69 15.80
C ARG A 111 -3.71 -11.09 15.35
N GLY A 112 -2.84 -11.75 16.12
CA GLY A 112 -2.37 -13.11 15.84
C GLY A 112 -1.37 -13.21 14.69
N LYS A 113 -0.71 -12.11 14.32
CA LYS A 113 0.33 -12.04 13.30
C LYS A 113 1.70 -11.61 13.85
N GLU A 114 1.81 -11.47 15.17
CA GLU A 114 2.99 -10.94 15.86
C GLU A 114 4.22 -11.82 15.62
N ASP A 115 4.04 -13.14 15.52
CA ASP A 115 5.13 -14.10 15.21
C ASP A 115 5.72 -13.89 13.79
N TYR A 116 5.02 -13.18 12.93
CA TYR A 116 5.46 -12.88 11.56
C TYR A 116 6.04 -11.47 11.43
N PHE A 117 6.17 -10.73 12.51
CA PHE A 117 6.71 -9.38 12.47
C PHE A 117 8.14 -9.37 11.94
N VAL A 118 8.42 -8.36 11.13
CA VAL A 118 9.76 -8.11 10.62
C VAL A 118 10.53 -7.33 11.68
N GLU A 119 11.56 -7.94 12.27
CA GLU A 119 12.34 -7.34 13.37
C GLU A 119 12.95 -5.99 13.00
N ASN A 120 13.43 -5.87 11.76
CA ASN A 120 14.08 -4.67 11.25
C ASN A 120 13.14 -3.84 10.34
N TYR A 121 11.84 -3.80 10.66
CA TYR A 121 10.93 -2.91 9.96
C TYR A 121 11.28 -1.47 10.26
N GLU A 122 11.49 -0.67 9.22
CA GLU A 122 11.87 0.74 9.30
C GLU A 122 10.64 1.63 9.04
N PRO A 123 9.99 2.20 10.08
CA PRO A 123 8.88 3.12 9.89
C PRO A 123 9.28 4.33 9.03
N PRO A 124 8.36 4.92 8.27
CA PRO A 124 8.65 6.15 7.53
C PRO A 124 8.96 7.31 8.50
N LEU A 125 9.76 8.27 8.04
CA LEU A 125 10.17 9.44 8.84
C LEU A 125 9.52 10.74 8.37
N HIS A 126 9.16 10.83 7.09
CA HIS A 126 8.59 12.03 6.50
C HIS A 126 7.79 11.70 5.22
N ASN A 127 6.96 12.63 4.79
CA ASN A 127 6.17 12.52 3.56
C ASN A 127 5.35 11.23 3.48
N PHE A 128 4.57 10.95 4.51
CA PHE A 128 3.66 9.82 4.56
C PHE A 128 2.35 10.20 5.24
N VAL A 129 1.33 9.40 5.00
CA VAL A 129 0.06 9.47 5.70
C VAL A 129 0.04 8.42 6.78
N ASP A 130 -0.13 8.85 8.02
CA ASP A 130 -0.21 7.96 9.18
C ASP A 130 -1.63 7.43 9.35
N ILE A 131 -1.78 6.10 9.40
CA ILE A 131 -3.07 5.44 9.59
C ILE A 131 -3.00 4.55 10.83
N ASP A 132 -3.58 5.01 11.91
CA ASP A 132 -3.77 4.23 13.13
C ASP A 132 -4.98 3.31 12.97
N THR A 133 -4.72 2.02 12.75
CA THR A 133 -5.76 1.01 12.55
C THR A 133 -6.35 0.46 13.86
N ASN A 134 -6.05 1.07 15.00
CA ASN A 134 -6.87 0.92 16.22
C ASN A 134 -8.24 1.62 16.08
N LYS A 135 -8.34 2.60 15.19
CA LYS A 135 -9.59 3.27 14.85
C LYS A 135 -10.54 2.32 14.09
N PRO A 136 -11.86 2.62 14.10
CA PRO A 136 -12.81 1.94 13.24
C PRO A 136 -12.37 1.96 11.77
N ILE A 137 -12.59 0.85 11.07
CA ILE A 137 -12.17 0.71 9.67
C ILE A 137 -12.74 1.81 8.76
N GLU A 138 -13.97 2.23 9.01
CA GLU A 138 -14.65 3.28 8.23
C GLU A 138 -13.94 4.64 8.36
N GLU A 139 -13.44 4.98 9.55
CA GLU A 139 -12.65 6.20 9.77
C GLU A 139 -11.34 6.14 8.98
N CYS A 140 -10.63 5.01 9.04
CA CYS A 140 -9.40 4.82 8.28
C CYS A 140 -9.64 4.92 6.76
N VAL A 141 -10.74 4.34 6.28
CA VAL A 141 -11.12 4.40 4.85
C VAL A 141 -11.43 5.85 4.44
N ASP A 142 -12.11 6.61 5.29
CA ASP A 142 -12.43 8.01 5.02
C ASP A 142 -11.16 8.89 5.01
N GLU A 143 -10.19 8.64 5.89
CA GLU A 143 -8.88 9.31 5.86
C GLU A 143 -8.15 9.07 4.51
N ILE A 144 -8.14 7.83 4.03
CA ILE A 144 -7.57 7.48 2.73
C ILE A 144 -8.30 8.20 1.59
N LEU A 145 -9.64 8.24 1.65
CA LEU A 145 -10.45 8.89 0.62
C LEU A 145 -10.16 10.39 0.49
N ILE A 146 -9.95 11.07 1.62
CA ILE A 146 -9.60 12.50 1.63
C ILE A 146 -8.29 12.71 0.84
N VAL A 147 -7.25 11.95 1.16
CA VAL A 147 -5.96 12.04 0.48
C VAL A 147 -6.08 11.68 -1.00
N TYR A 148 -6.79 10.60 -1.33
CA TYR A 148 -7.04 10.20 -2.71
C TYR A 148 -7.69 11.33 -3.54
N ARG A 149 -8.69 12.00 -2.97
CA ARG A 149 -9.37 13.13 -3.64
C ARG A 149 -8.43 14.32 -3.89
N GLU A 150 -7.54 14.61 -2.95
CA GLU A 150 -6.54 15.64 -3.10
C GLU A 150 -5.56 15.30 -4.22
N MET A 151 -5.05 14.08 -4.25
CA MET A 151 -4.18 13.59 -5.34
C MET A 151 -4.88 13.66 -6.71
N ALA A 152 -6.15 13.28 -6.78
CA ALA A 152 -6.92 13.27 -8.03
C ALA A 152 -7.20 14.67 -8.57
N ARG A 153 -7.23 15.70 -7.72
CA ARG A 153 -7.42 17.11 -8.15
C ARG A 153 -6.16 17.71 -8.76
N VAL A 154 -5.00 17.20 -8.39
CA VAL A 154 -3.69 17.73 -8.84
C VAL A 154 -3.17 16.97 -10.07
N ALA A 155 -3.69 15.79 -10.32
CA ALA A 155 -3.36 14.97 -11.47
C ALA A 155 -4.18 15.37 -12.69
#